data_4f84f32240a15ecbc422d0fc90bde6eb
#
_entry.id   4f84f32240a15ecbc422d0fc90bde6eb
#
_cell.length_a   1.000
_cell.length_b   1.000
_cell.length_c   1.000
_cell.angle_alpha   90.00
_cell.angle_beta   90.00
_cell.angle_gamma   90.00
#
_symmetry.space_group_name_H-M   'P 1'
#
loop_
_entity.id
_entity.type
_entity.pdbx_description
1 polymer ?
#
loop_
_entity_poly.entity_id
_entity_poly.type
_entity_poly.pdbx_seq_one_letter_code
_entity_poly.pdbx_strand_id
1 'polypeptide(L)'
;MDVAICIPYMERDYDRRTTLDWCRLVDEGPFSTLSCGERVTSYTQHMTVILSAAAALTERVRINPSLYVLPAHDATWVAKEVATLDVLSGGRVTVTVGVGGREHDYRAVNASFENRHQRLDEQVAQMKQLWAGEPPFEGCDPIGPEPVQKGGPPLLSGSMGPKAMARAARWAAGIHGVTLNGNTATPERPLA
;
A
#
# COMPACT_ATOMS: atom_id res chain seq x y z
N MET A 1 -12.78 15.18 9.57
CA MET A 1 -12.94 13.95 8.76
C MET A 1 -11.70 13.83 7.89
N ASP A 2 -11.05 12.68 7.90
CA ASP A 2 -9.88 12.45 7.07
C ASP A 2 -10.31 12.04 5.66
N VAL A 3 -9.77 12.72 4.65
CA VAL A 3 -10.08 12.48 3.24
C VAL A 3 -8.80 12.11 2.50
N ALA A 4 -8.76 10.92 1.94
CA ALA A 4 -7.69 10.48 1.06
C ALA A 4 -8.02 10.77 -0.39
N ILE A 5 -6.99 11.09 -1.19
CA ILE A 5 -7.11 11.23 -2.64
C ILE A 5 -6.07 10.35 -3.34
N CYS A 6 -6.46 9.74 -4.44
CA CYS A 6 -5.56 8.92 -5.26
C CYS A 6 -4.98 9.75 -6.40
N ILE A 7 -3.66 9.69 -6.57
CA ILE A 7 -3.01 10.28 -7.75
C ILE A 7 -3.53 9.60 -9.03
N PRO A 8 -3.70 10.32 -10.15
CA PRO A 8 -4.31 9.77 -11.36
C PRO A 8 -3.32 8.87 -12.15
N TYR A 9 -2.78 7.84 -11.50
CA TYR A 9 -1.75 6.96 -12.01
C TYR A 9 -2.14 6.12 -13.24
N MET A 10 -3.43 6.09 -13.57
CA MET A 10 -3.99 5.37 -14.71
C MET A 10 -4.20 6.26 -15.95
N GLU A 11 -3.96 7.55 -15.84
CA GLU A 11 -4.14 8.48 -16.95
C GLU A 11 -3.02 8.33 -17.98
N ARG A 12 -3.40 8.32 -19.28
CA ARG A 12 -2.44 8.13 -20.38
C ARG A 12 -1.52 9.33 -20.57
N ASP A 13 -2.03 10.52 -20.26
CA ASP A 13 -1.30 11.78 -20.38
C ASP A 13 -0.54 12.15 -19.09
N TYR A 14 -0.34 11.15 -18.21
CA TYR A 14 0.39 11.34 -16.97
C TYR A 14 1.85 11.70 -17.26
N ASP A 15 2.28 12.83 -16.73
CA ASP A 15 3.64 13.34 -16.88
C ASP A 15 4.26 13.77 -15.54
N ARG A 16 5.49 14.25 -15.60
CA ARG A 16 6.19 14.79 -14.42
C ARG A 16 5.42 15.94 -13.75
N ARG A 17 4.79 16.80 -14.54
CA ARG A 17 4.04 17.95 -14.02
C ARG A 17 2.82 17.50 -13.22
N THR A 18 2.14 16.46 -13.67
CA THR A 18 1.04 15.82 -12.94
C THR A 18 1.48 15.41 -11.54
N THR A 19 2.65 14.75 -11.39
CA THR A 19 3.19 14.40 -10.07
C THR A 19 3.41 15.63 -9.20
N LEU A 20 4.09 16.65 -9.72
CA LEU A 20 4.45 17.85 -8.97
C LEU A 20 3.21 18.63 -8.52
N ASP A 21 2.26 18.84 -9.42
CA ASP A 21 1.04 19.62 -9.14
C ASP A 21 0.15 18.87 -8.14
N TRP A 22 -0.01 17.55 -8.28
CA TRP A 22 -0.78 16.76 -7.33
C TRP A 22 -0.16 16.75 -5.94
N CYS A 23 1.15 16.53 -5.82
CA CYS A 23 1.83 16.57 -4.52
C CYS A 23 1.62 17.91 -3.83
N ARG A 24 1.86 19.01 -4.53
CA ARG A 24 1.69 20.37 -4.00
C ARG A 24 0.25 20.65 -3.59
N LEU A 25 -0.72 20.45 -4.50
CA LEU A 25 -2.12 20.78 -4.25
C LEU A 25 -2.75 19.93 -3.14
N VAL A 26 -2.34 18.67 -3.03
CA VAL A 26 -2.85 17.77 -1.98
C VAL A 26 -2.23 18.12 -0.63
N ASP A 27 -0.94 18.46 -0.61
CA ASP A 27 -0.25 18.82 0.64
C ASP A 27 -0.70 20.19 1.17
N GLU A 28 -0.96 21.16 0.30
CA GLU A 28 -1.52 22.47 0.66
C GLU A 28 -3.03 22.42 0.94
N GLY A 29 -3.74 21.42 0.39
CA GLY A 29 -5.20 21.31 0.42
C GLY A 29 -5.76 20.64 1.69
N PRO A 30 -7.07 20.37 1.70
CA PRO A 30 -7.77 19.82 2.86
C PRO A 30 -7.62 18.30 3.00
N PHE A 31 -6.79 17.66 2.19
CA PHE A 31 -6.62 16.21 2.19
C PHE A 31 -5.68 15.74 3.31
N SER A 32 -5.94 14.56 3.85
CA SER A 32 -5.11 13.93 4.88
C SER A 32 -4.13 12.92 4.32
N THR A 33 -4.40 12.38 3.12
CA THR A 33 -3.64 11.26 2.57
C THR A 33 -3.56 11.35 1.05
N LEU A 34 -2.37 11.14 0.50
CA LEU A 34 -2.13 10.90 -0.92
C LEU A 34 -1.87 9.40 -1.13
N SER A 35 -2.64 8.79 -2.02
CA SER A 35 -2.54 7.36 -2.33
C SER A 35 -2.21 7.12 -3.80
N CYS A 36 -1.73 5.93 -4.09
CA CYS A 36 -1.56 5.40 -5.45
C CYS A 36 -1.89 3.92 -5.46
N GLY A 37 -2.57 3.46 -6.51
CA GLY A 37 -2.89 2.05 -6.70
C GLY A 37 -1.82 1.30 -7.47
N GLU A 38 -1.97 -0.02 -7.53
CA GLU A 38 -1.07 -0.90 -8.25
C GLU A 38 -1.78 -1.69 -9.35
N ARG A 39 -1.16 -1.72 -10.52
CA ARG A 39 -1.41 -2.68 -11.58
C ARG A 39 -0.12 -2.96 -12.32
N VAL A 40 0.19 -4.23 -12.52
CA VAL A 40 1.36 -4.66 -13.29
C VAL A 40 1.06 -4.58 -14.78
N THR A 41 -0.08 -5.16 -15.18
CA THR A 41 -0.54 -5.13 -16.57
C THR A 41 -1.55 -4.01 -16.76
N SER A 42 -1.39 -3.20 -17.74
CA SER A 42 -2.16 -2.04 -18.14
C SER A 42 -1.28 -0.80 -18.26
N TYR A 43 -1.84 0.25 -18.81
CA TYR A 43 -1.14 1.54 -18.89
C TYR A 43 -1.29 2.28 -17.56
N THR A 44 -0.32 2.07 -16.68
CA THR A 44 -0.31 2.68 -15.33
C THR A 44 1.11 3.07 -14.93
N GLN A 45 1.21 4.04 -14.04
CA GLN A 45 2.49 4.37 -13.42
C GLN A 45 2.85 3.36 -12.33
N HIS A 46 4.12 3.21 -12.05
CA HIS A 46 4.59 2.33 -10.98
C HIS A 46 4.36 2.99 -9.62
N MET A 47 3.54 2.35 -8.80
CA MET A 47 3.07 2.86 -7.51
C MET A 47 4.19 3.34 -6.59
N THR A 48 5.18 2.50 -6.32
CA THR A 48 6.25 2.83 -5.36
C THR A 48 7.12 3.99 -5.85
N VAL A 49 7.40 4.05 -7.16
CA VAL A 49 8.20 5.14 -7.75
C VAL A 49 7.49 6.48 -7.60
N ILE A 50 6.19 6.53 -7.89
CA ILE A 50 5.37 7.74 -7.74
C ILE A 50 5.25 8.15 -6.27
N LEU A 51 5.00 7.20 -5.38
CA LEU A 51 4.86 7.50 -3.95
C LEU A 51 6.19 7.88 -3.29
N SER A 52 7.33 7.42 -3.80
CA SER A 52 8.64 7.89 -3.36
C SER A 52 8.86 9.37 -3.70
N ALA A 53 8.47 9.78 -4.92
CA ALA A 53 8.48 11.18 -5.29
C ALA A 53 7.51 12.00 -4.40
N ALA A 54 6.30 11.49 -4.17
CA ALA A 54 5.32 12.15 -3.31
C ALA A 54 5.81 12.31 -1.86
N ALA A 55 6.47 11.29 -1.31
CA ALA A 55 7.04 11.35 0.04
C ALA A 55 8.09 12.46 0.19
N ALA A 56 8.91 12.66 -0.86
CA ALA A 56 9.95 13.69 -0.88
C ALA A 56 9.41 15.10 -1.20
N LEU A 57 8.25 15.21 -1.84
CA LEU A 57 7.66 16.48 -2.29
C LEU A 57 6.57 17.02 -1.36
N THR A 58 6.20 16.28 -0.32
CA THR A 58 5.14 16.64 0.63
C THR A 58 5.66 16.60 2.06
N GLU A 59 5.08 17.43 2.93
CA GLU A 59 5.49 17.54 4.33
C GLU A 59 4.42 17.03 5.30
N ARG A 60 3.15 17.11 4.91
CA ARG A 60 2.03 16.93 5.82
C ARG A 60 1.21 15.67 5.59
N VAL A 61 0.86 15.39 4.36
CA VAL A 61 -0.08 14.29 4.07
C VAL A 61 0.55 12.92 4.26
N ARG A 62 -0.26 11.96 4.68
CA ARG A 62 0.16 10.56 4.71
C ARG A 62 0.34 10.01 3.30
N ILE A 63 1.26 9.09 3.17
CA ILE A 63 1.58 8.39 1.92
C ILE A 63 1.01 6.97 2.02
N ASN A 64 0.09 6.62 1.11
CA ASN A 64 -0.58 5.33 1.18
C ASN A 64 -0.48 4.54 -0.13
N PRO A 65 0.43 3.55 -0.23
CA PRO A 65 0.31 2.50 -1.22
C PRO A 65 -1.04 1.79 -1.08
N SER A 66 -1.96 1.95 -2.05
CA SER A 66 -3.33 1.46 -1.90
C SER A 66 -3.89 0.86 -3.20
N LEU A 67 -3.70 -0.43 -3.39
CA LEU A 67 -3.07 -1.38 -2.46
C LEU A 67 -1.89 -2.08 -3.14
N TYR A 68 -0.96 -2.57 -2.34
CA TYR A 68 -0.04 -3.61 -2.80
C TYR A 68 -0.81 -4.90 -3.06
N VAL A 69 -0.66 -5.47 -4.24
CA VAL A 69 -1.03 -6.86 -4.52
C VAL A 69 0.06 -7.75 -3.95
N LEU A 70 0.17 -7.79 -2.61
CA LEU A 70 1.33 -8.32 -1.89
C LEU A 70 1.76 -9.71 -2.36
N PRO A 71 0.84 -10.69 -2.63
CA PRO A 71 1.26 -12.02 -3.08
C PRO A 71 1.87 -12.06 -4.49
N ALA A 72 1.85 -10.96 -5.24
CA ALA A 72 2.56 -10.84 -6.51
C ALA A 72 4.02 -10.37 -6.34
N HIS A 73 4.44 -10.05 -5.12
CA HIS A 73 5.76 -9.55 -4.76
C HIS A 73 6.52 -10.49 -3.83
N ASP A 74 7.82 -10.23 -3.68
CA ASP A 74 8.63 -10.76 -2.60
C ASP A 74 8.47 -9.91 -1.35
N ALA A 75 8.13 -10.55 -0.21
CA ALA A 75 7.84 -9.85 1.03
C ALA A 75 9.04 -9.10 1.61
N THR A 76 10.27 -9.62 1.41
CA THR A 76 11.50 -8.97 1.89
C THR A 76 11.76 -7.67 1.15
N TRP A 77 11.56 -7.69 -0.19
CA TRP A 77 11.67 -6.47 -0.99
C TRP A 77 10.61 -5.44 -0.62
N VAL A 78 9.34 -5.86 -0.45
CA VAL A 78 8.27 -4.92 -0.05
C VAL A 78 8.52 -4.38 1.36
N ALA A 79 9.00 -5.20 2.30
CA ALA A 79 9.36 -4.72 3.63
C ALA A 79 10.45 -3.64 3.57
N LYS A 80 11.48 -3.85 2.75
CA LYS A 80 12.57 -2.88 2.53
C LYS A 80 12.08 -1.59 1.85
N GLU A 81 11.27 -1.71 0.81
CA GLU A 81 10.68 -0.57 0.09
C GLU A 81 9.82 0.29 1.01
N VAL A 82 8.94 -0.34 1.78
CA VAL A 82 8.04 0.34 2.72
C VAL A 82 8.81 1.02 3.85
N ALA A 83 9.82 0.37 4.41
CA ALA A 83 10.69 0.97 5.42
C ALA A 83 11.45 2.18 4.87
N THR A 84 11.95 2.07 3.64
CA THR A 84 12.64 3.18 2.96
C THR A 84 11.67 4.35 2.71
N LEU A 85 10.45 4.04 2.26
CA LEU A 85 9.40 5.05 2.05
C LEU A 85 9.01 5.73 3.37
N ASP A 86 8.98 4.98 4.46
CA ASP A 86 8.68 5.51 5.80
C ASP A 86 9.76 6.49 6.27
N VAL A 87 11.03 6.13 6.08
CA VAL A 87 12.16 7.04 6.36
C VAL A 87 12.08 8.29 5.48
N LEU A 88 11.88 8.12 4.17
CA LEU A 88 11.80 9.23 3.22
C LEU A 88 10.66 10.20 3.52
N SER A 89 9.55 9.68 4.02
CA SER A 89 8.38 10.50 4.40
C SER A 89 8.43 11.05 5.84
N GLY A 90 9.43 10.67 6.64
CA GLY A 90 9.48 11.05 8.06
C GLY A 90 8.37 10.39 8.90
N GLY A 91 8.01 9.13 8.60
CA GLY A 91 7.03 8.37 9.39
C GLY A 91 5.56 8.61 8.99
N ARG A 92 5.31 9.06 7.76
CA ARG A 92 3.94 9.35 7.26
C ARG A 92 3.31 8.21 6.45
N VAL A 93 3.94 7.03 6.39
CA VAL A 93 3.40 5.92 5.61
C VAL A 93 2.25 5.21 6.32
N THR A 94 1.25 4.80 5.56
CA THR A 94 0.27 3.77 5.90
C THR A 94 0.13 2.87 4.68
N VAL A 95 0.17 1.56 4.85
CA VAL A 95 0.18 0.63 3.71
C VAL A 95 -1.11 -0.15 3.66
N THR A 96 -1.79 -0.11 2.52
CA THR A 96 -2.89 -1.03 2.25
C THR A 96 -2.37 -2.23 1.47
N VAL A 97 -2.60 -3.44 1.95
CA VAL A 97 -2.24 -4.69 1.26
C VAL A 97 -3.47 -5.51 0.92
N GLY A 98 -3.40 -6.26 -0.16
CA GLY A 98 -4.48 -7.15 -0.57
C GLY A 98 -4.00 -8.21 -1.56
N VAL A 99 -4.94 -9.06 -2.00
CA VAL A 99 -4.61 -10.15 -2.93
C VAL A 99 -4.82 -9.78 -4.39
N GLY A 100 -5.44 -8.64 -4.67
CA GLY A 100 -5.87 -8.32 -6.03
C GLY A 100 -6.83 -9.35 -6.62
N GLY A 101 -7.38 -9.05 -7.80
CA GLY A 101 -8.34 -9.92 -8.50
C GLY A 101 -7.93 -10.27 -9.93
N ARG A 102 -6.77 -9.84 -10.38
CA ARG A 102 -6.34 -9.97 -11.79
C ARG A 102 -5.23 -11.02 -11.92
N GLU A 103 -5.57 -12.19 -12.43
CA GLU A 103 -4.59 -13.26 -12.65
C GLU A 103 -3.49 -12.84 -13.66
N HIS A 104 -3.80 -11.97 -14.62
CA HIS A 104 -2.82 -11.48 -15.58
C HIS A 104 -1.64 -10.76 -14.90
N ASP A 105 -1.90 -10.00 -13.83
CA ASP A 105 -0.84 -9.31 -13.09
C ASP A 105 0.11 -10.31 -12.42
N TYR A 106 -0.43 -11.38 -11.83
CA TYR A 106 0.38 -12.48 -11.27
C TYR A 106 1.23 -13.19 -12.32
N ARG A 107 0.62 -13.53 -13.47
CA ARG A 107 1.33 -14.19 -14.57
C ARG A 107 2.45 -13.33 -15.14
N ALA A 108 2.23 -12.02 -15.21
CA ALA A 108 3.24 -11.08 -15.74
C ALA A 108 4.52 -11.03 -14.89
N VAL A 109 4.42 -11.34 -13.60
CA VAL A 109 5.56 -11.37 -12.65
C VAL A 109 5.95 -12.78 -12.23
N ASN A 110 5.45 -13.81 -12.92
CA ASN A 110 5.69 -15.23 -12.61
C ASN A 110 5.28 -15.64 -11.18
N ALA A 111 4.31 -14.95 -10.60
CA ALA A 111 3.74 -15.29 -9.31
C ALA A 111 2.52 -16.23 -9.45
N SER A 112 2.32 -17.13 -8.48
CA SER A 112 1.14 -17.99 -8.48
C SER A 112 -0.10 -17.24 -8.00
N PHE A 113 -1.20 -17.36 -8.73
CA PHE A 113 -2.50 -16.86 -8.32
C PHE A 113 -3.19 -17.77 -7.28
N GLU A 114 -2.77 -19.02 -7.22
CA GLU A 114 -3.25 -19.98 -6.23
C GLU A 114 -2.73 -19.63 -4.83
N ASN A 115 -3.49 -19.98 -3.82
CA ASN A 115 -3.13 -19.77 -2.39
C ASN A 115 -2.73 -18.32 -2.03
N ARG A 116 -3.04 -17.33 -2.90
CA ARG A 116 -2.70 -15.93 -2.68
C ARG A 116 -3.20 -15.36 -1.35
N HIS A 117 -4.31 -15.88 -0.85
CA HIS A 117 -4.85 -15.47 0.44
C HIS A 117 -4.01 -15.92 1.64
N GLN A 118 -3.55 -17.17 1.61
CA GLN A 118 -2.66 -17.70 2.64
C GLN A 118 -1.30 -17.00 2.55
N ARG A 119 -0.78 -16.84 1.34
CA ARG A 119 0.49 -16.14 1.10
C ARG A 119 0.46 -14.70 1.60
N LEU A 120 -0.66 -13.97 1.45
CA LEU A 120 -0.82 -12.65 2.01
C LEU A 120 -0.60 -12.64 3.53
N ASP A 121 -1.23 -13.58 4.25
CA ASP A 121 -1.10 -13.64 5.70
C ASP A 121 0.34 -13.99 6.14
N GLU A 122 1.01 -14.91 5.44
CA GLU A 122 2.40 -15.28 5.65
C GLU A 122 3.36 -14.12 5.40
N GLN A 123 3.19 -13.42 4.28
CA GLN A 123 4.01 -12.26 3.90
C GLN A 123 3.84 -11.08 4.87
N VAL A 124 2.63 -10.82 5.34
CA VAL A 124 2.39 -9.81 6.37
C VAL A 124 3.12 -10.15 7.66
N ALA A 125 3.10 -11.42 8.09
CA ALA A 125 3.84 -11.86 9.27
C ALA A 125 5.35 -11.68 9.08
N GLN A 126 5.88 -12.08 7.92
CA GLN A 126 7.29 -11.91 7.56
C GLN A 126 7.70 -10.42 7.56
N MET A 127 6.92 -9.54 6.94
CA MET A 127 7.22 -8.10 6.94
C MET A 127 7.33 -7.53 8.35
N LYS A 128 6.42 -7.91 9.25
CA LYS A 128 6.46 -7.46 10.65
C LYS A 128 7.70 -7.95 11.40
N GLN A 129 8.11 -9.20 11.18
CA GLN A 129 9.35 -9.76 11.74
C GLN A 129 10.58 -8.98 11.24
N LEU A 130 10.65 -8.73 9.94
CA LEU A 130 11.75 -7.97 9.34
C LEU A 130 11.83 -6.54 9.89
N TRP A 131 10.69 -5.86 10.09
CA TRP A 131 10.65 -4.54 10.70
C TRP A 131 10.94 -4.54 12.21
N ALA A 132 10.79 -5.68 12.87
CA ALA A 132 11.24 -5.88 14.26
C ALA A 132 12.76 -6.15 14.38
N GLY A 133 13.47 -6.18 13.25
CA GLY A 133 14.92 -6.41 13.20
C GLY A 133 15.31 -7.89 13.15
N GLU A 134 14.36 -8.80 12.96
CA GLU A 134 14.68 -10.21 12.74
C GLU A 134 15.33 -10.39 11.35
N PRO A 135 16.46 -11.13 11.25
CA PRO A 135 17.08 -11.39 9.95
C PRO A 135 16.19 -12.31 9.09
N PRO A 136 16.27 -12.23 7.77
CA PRO A 136 15.49 -13.07 6.85
C PRO A 136 15.71 -14.58 7.05
N PHE A 137 16.91 -14.95 7.48
CA PHE A 137 17.31 -16.33 7.83
C PHE A 137 18.52 -16.30 8.77
N GLU A 138 18.80 -17.42 9.44
CA GLU A 138 19.92 -17.55 10.38
C GLU A 138 21.27 -17.25 9.71
N GLY A 139 22.06 -16.38 10.33
CA GLY A 139 23.37 -15.95 9.82
C GLY A 139 23.33 -14.83 8.77
N CYS A 140 22.17 -14.30 8.48
CA CYS A 140 22.01 -13.11 7.61
C CYS A 140 21.93 -11.82 8.45
N ASP A 141 22.36 -10.70 7.87
CA ASP A 141 22.12 -9.41 8.48
C ASP A 141 20.63 -9.03 8.43
N PRO A 142 20.11 -8.31 9.45
CA PRO A 142 18.79 -7.70 9.37
C PRO A 142 18.64 -6.81 8.14
N ILE A 143 17.43 -6.73 7.61
CA ILE A 143 17.17 -5.77 6.53
C ILE A 143 17.03 -4.35 7.10
N GLY A 144 17.61 -3.38 6.39
CA GLY A 144 17.43 -1.96 6.69
C GLY A 144 16.77 -1.23 5.53
N PRO A 145 16.37 0.05 5.76
CA PRO A 145 16.45 0.77 7.01
C PRO A 145 15.43 0.32 8.07
N GLU A 146 15.67 0.65 9.34
CA GLU A 146 14.62 0.54 10.35
C GLU A 146 13.53 1.59 10.06
N PRO A 147 12.23 1.23 10.07
CA PRO A 147 11.15 2.19 9.91
C PRO A 147 11.15 3.27 11.00
N VAL A 148 10.79 4.50 10.65
CA VAL A 148 10.59 5.59 11.62
C VAL A 148 9.44 5.25 12.57
N GLN A 149 8.38 4.65 12.05
CA GLN A 149 7.25 4.18 12.83
C GLN A 149 7.62 2.87 13.52
N LYS A 150 7.68 2.88 14.86
CA LYS A 150 8.08 1.70 15.65
C LYS A 150 7.23 0.48 15.34
N GLY A 151 7.88 -0.61 14.95
CA GLY A 151 7.22 -1.87 14.54
C GLY A 151 6.69 -1.85 13.12
N GLY A 152 7.03 -0.83 12.34
CA GLY A 152 6.65 -0.63 10.95
C GLY A 152 5.38 0.21 10.75
N PRO A 153 5.16 0.69 9.53
CA PRO A 153 3.96 1.43 9.17
C PRO A 153 2.67 0.63 9.40
N PRO A 154 1.56 1.29 9.77
CA PRO A 154 0.27 0.63 9.92
C PRO A 154 -0.14 -0.09 8.63
N LEU A 155 -0.51 -1.37 8.75
CA LEU A 155 -1.01 -2.18 7.65
C LEU A 155 -2.54 -2.18 7.64
N LEU A 156 -3.13 -1.72 6.55
CA LEU A 156 -4.57 -1.84 6.28
C LEU A 156 -4.79 -3.04 5.36
N SER A 157 -5.93 -3.70 5.52
CA SER A 157 -6.32 -4.78 4.61
C SER A 157 -7.33 -4.30 3.57
N GLY A 158 -7.00 -4.48 2.29
CA GLY A 158 -7.93 -4.35 1.18
C GLY A 158 -8.83 -5.58 1.07
N SER A 159 -9.70 -5.78 2.06
CA SER A 159 -10.51 -6.97 2.20
C SER A 159 -11.96 -6.74 1.80
N MET A 160 -12.52 -7.70 1.06
CA MET A 160 -13.94 -7.76 0.75
C MET A 160 -14.50 -9.11 1.20
N GLY A 161 -15.60 -9.04 1.96
CA GLY A 161 -16.32 -10.21 2.42
C GLY A 161 -15.86 -10.78 3.77
N PRO A 162 -16.74 -11.53 4.45
CA PRO A 162 -16.58 -11.90 5.86
C PRO A 162 -15.31 -12.71 6.14
N LYS A 163 -14.98 -13.67 5.28
CA LYS A 163 -13.78 -14.53 5.48
C LYS A 163 -12.47 -13.74 5.39
N ALA A 164 -12.39 -12.78 4.48
CA ALA A 164 -11.21 -11.94 4.34
C ALA A 164 -11.08 -10.97 5.52
N MET A 165 -12.18 -10.38 5.96
CA MET A 165 -12.24 -9.50 7.14
C MET A 165 -11.84 -10.24 8.42
N ALA A 166 -12.34 -11.45 8.63
CA ALA A 166 -11.98 -12.28 9.79
C ALA A 166 -10.48 -12.63 9.82
N ARG A 167 -9.85 -12.81 8.67
CA ARG A 167 -8.38 -13.00 8.60
C ARG A 167 -7.64 -11.69 8.88
N ALA A 168 -8.06 -10.60 8.27
CA ALA A 168 -7.47 -9.29 8.44
C ALA A 168 -7.49 -8.82 9.90
N ALA A 169 -8.55 -9.14 10.64
CA ALA A 169 -8.70 -8.80 12.05
C ALA A 169 -7.55 -9.30 12.95
N ARG A 170 -6.78 -10.29 12.49
CA ARG A 170 -5.62 -10.84 13.24
C ARG A 170 -4.37 -9.98 13.14
N TRP A 171 -4.25 -9.16 12.11
CA TRP A 171 -3.00 -8.45 11.83
C TRP A 171 -3.16 -7.00 11.37
N ALA A 172 -4.32 -6.61 10.80
CA ALA A 172 -4.53 -5.30 10.22
C ALA A 172 -4.89 -4.26 11.29
N ALA A 173 -4.36 -3.05 11.11
CA ALA A 173 -4.74 -1.89 11.91
C ALA A 173 -6.13 -1.34 11.50
N GLY A 174 -6.61 -1.72 10.32
CA GLY A 174 -7.90 -1.32 9.79
C GLY A 174 -8.22 -1.97 8.45
N ILE A 175 -9.41 -1.69 7.94
CA ILE A 175 -9.90 -2.23 6.66
C ILE A 175 -10.05 -1.09 5.65
N HIS A 176 -9.51 -1.29 4.46
CA HIS A 176 -9.80 -0.47 3.30
C HIS A 176 -10.90 -1.16 2.50
N GLY A 177 -12.12 -0.66 2.62
CA GLY A 177 -13.28 -1.15 1.87
C GLY A 177 -13.38 -0.51 0.49
N VAL A 178 -13.85 -1.28 -0.50
CA VAL A 178 -14.18 -0.77 -1.83
C VAL A 178 -15.67 -0.99 -2.07
N THR A 179 -16.38 0.07 -2.47
CA THR A 179 -17.77 -0.06 -2.93
C THR A 179 -17.73 -0.45 -4.41
N LEU A 180 -18.19 -1.65 -4.74
CA LEU A 180 -18.20 -2.15 -6.12
C LEU A 180 -19.29 -1.52 -7.00
N ASN A 181 -20.27 -0.87 -6.40
CA ASN A 181 -21.31 -0.15 -7.11
C ASN A 181 -20.79 1.28 -7.36
N GLY A 182 -20.36 1.54 -8.58
CA GLY A 182 -19.72 2.78 -9.04
C GLY A 182 -20.53 4.09 -8.87
N ASN A 183 -21.37 4.19 -7.88
CA ASN A 183 -22.04 5.39 -7.46
C ASN A 183 -21.98 5.55 -5.95
N THR A 184 -21.24 6.56 -5.54
CA THR A 184 -21.34 7.31 -4.31
C THR A 184 -21.54 6.49 -3.03
N ALA A 185 -20.53 6.49 -2.18
CA ALA A 185 -20.75 6.33 -0.76
C ALA A 185 -21.84 7.34 -0.34
N THR A 186 -23.08 6.89 -0.26
CA THR A 186 -24.11 7.65 0.43
C THR A 186 -23.75 7.64 1.91
N PRO A 187 -23.77 8.79 2.59
CA PRO A 187 -23.42 8.92 4.02
C PRO A 187 -24.34 8.13 4.98
N GLU A 188 -25.26 7.36 4.46
CA GLU A 188 -26.39 6.78 5.23
C GLU A 188 -26.24 5.31 5.64
N ARG A 189 -25.06 4.67 5.41
CA ARG A 189 -24.82 3.36 6.01
C ARG A 189 -23.80 3.47 7.13
N PRO A 190 -24.23 3.42 8.40
CA PRO A 190 -23.30 3.18 9.49
C PRO A 190 -22.62 1.83 9.26
N LEU A 191 -21.30 1.81 9.44
CA LEU A 191 -20.53 0.58 9.52
C LEU A 191 -21.10 -0.23 10.70
N ALA A 192 -21.79 -1.32 10.40
CA ALA A 192 -22.21 -2.31 11.38
C ALA A 192 -21.09 -3.31 11.60
#